data_b85dad50894ea74e14b2ec94fad40b3e
#
_entry.id   b85dad50894ea74e14b2ec94fad40b3e
#
_cell.length_a   1.000
_cell.length_b   1.000
_cell.length_c   1.000
_cell.angle_alpha   90.00
_cell.angle_beta   90.00
_cell.angle_gamma   90.00
#
_symmetry.space_group_name_H-M   'P 1'
#
loop_
_entity.id
_entity.type
_entity.pdbx_description
1 polymer ?
#
loop_
_entity_poly.entity_id
_entity_poly.type
_entity_poly.pdbx_seq_one_letter_code
_entity_poly.pdbx_strand_id
1 'polypeptide(L)'
;MKPRFVGRLGLADVVTISNAALGLLAAVATTVDVELAARLLLLAAIADALDGVVARRRGGTAVGPYLDSLADVASFGVAPALLVAMTVAETWGLTTGRGIVAVAGSALFVATAVTRLGLYTAYDSDAHETEGVQTTLAATILGATVLAGFTSPIVLVPLVFLLAGLMLAPITYPDLHAQDALVMGVVQAAAILLGGRMGERLVGSIGEGFAYGLLFLALAYLFLGPKFYWRRD
;
A
#
# COMPACT_ATOMS: atom_id res chain seq x y z
N MET A 1 -33.33 -18.43 9.74
CA MET A 1 -32.15 -18.68 8.87
C MET A 1 -30.95 -18.00 9.49
N LYS A 2 -29.81 -18.69 9.62
CA LYS A 2 -28.53 -18.03 10.03
C LYS A 2 -27.95 -17.27 8.84
N PRO A 3 -27.36 -16.08 9.01
CA PRO A 3 -26.65 -15.37 7.94
C PRO A 3 -25.57 -16.26 7.30
N ARG A 4 -25.36 -16.11 5.97
CA ARG A 4 -24.43 -16.99 5.20
C ARG A 4 -22.99 -16.96 5.71
N PHE A 5 -22.55 -15.86 6.29
CA PHE A 5 -21.18 -15.67 6.79
C PHE A 5 -20.94 -16.29 8.18
N VAL A 6 -22.01 -16.60 8.96
CA VAL A 6 -21.85 -17.14 10.31
C VAL A 6 -21.18 -18.51 10.28
N GLY A 7 -20.04 -18.62 10.94
CA GLY A 7 -19.20 -19.82 10.99
C GLY A 7 -18.35 -20.09 9.74
N ARG A 8 -18.27 -19.11 8.80
CA ARG A 8 -17.43 -19.20 7.61
C ARG A 8 -16.29 -18.18 7.60
N LEU A 9 -16.37 -17.15 8.42
CA LEU A 9 -15.32 -16.14 8.58
C LEU A 9 -14.54 -16.41 9.85
N GLY A 10 -13.23 -16.25 9.77
CA GLY A 10 -12.30 -16.32 10.88
C GLY A 10 -11.90 -14.93 11.39
N LEU A 11 -11.04 -14.89 12.41
CA LEU A 11 -10.56 -13.63 12.97
C LEU A 11 -9.67 -12.86 11.96
N ALA A 12 -8.86 -13.58 11.17
CA ALA A 12 -8.06 -12.98 10.10
C ALA A 12 -8.95 -12.26 9.10
N ASP A 13 -10.04 -12.90 8.64
CA ASP A 13 -10.96 -12.30 7.67
C ASP A 13 -11.59 -10.99 8.17
N VAL A 14 -11.82 -10.87 9.49
CA VAL A 14 -12.32 -9.61 10.08
C VAL A 14 -11.27 -8.50 9.96
N VAL A 15 -9.99 -8.81 10.17
CA VAL A 15 -8.90 -7.84 10.01
C VAL A 15 -8.78 -7.43 8.54
N THR A 16 -8.84 -8.40 7.61
CA THR A 16 -8.83 -8.15 6.16
C THR A 16 -10.00 -7.26 5.72
N ILE A 17 -11.22 -7.52 6.21
CA ILE A 17 -12.38 -6.66 5.93
C ILE A 17 -12.17 -5.25 6.49
N SER A 18 -11.51 -5.12 7.64
CA SER A 18 -11.16 -3.82 8.22
C SER A 18 -10.11 -3.09 7.39
N ASN A 19 -9.17 -3.80 6.75
CA ASN A 19 -8.24 -3.25 5.78
C ASN A 19 -9.01 -2.57 4.61
N ALA A 20 -9.98 -3.25 4.00
CA ALA A 20 -10.80 -2.65 2.95
C ALA A 20 -11.55 -1.38 3.41
N ALA A 21 -12.07 -1.38 4.65
CA ALA A 21 -12.71 -0.20 5.22
C ALA A 21 -11.73 0.97 5.41
N LEU A 22 -10.49 0.69 5.85
CA LEU A 22 -9.41 1.69 5.93
C LEU A 22 -9.06 2.24 4.55
N GLY A 23 -9.08 1.41 3.50
CA GLY A 23 -8.91 1.85 2.11
C GLY A 23 -9.95 2.88 1.69
N LEU A 24 -11.23 2.64 1.99
CA LEU A 24 -12.29 3.64 1.74
C LEU A 24 -12.06 4.92 2.55
N LEU A 25 -11.72 4.80 3.83
CA LEU A 25 -11.43 5.98 4.66
C LEU A 25 -10.25 6.77 4.14
N ALA A 26 -9.18 6.11 3.67
CA ALA A 26 -8.05 6.74 3.02
C ALA A 26 -8.49 7.49 1.74
N ALA A 27 -9.30 6.84 0.89
CA ALA A 27 -9.84 7.44 -0.32
C ALA A 27 -10.68 8.70 -0.03
N VAL A 28 -11.56 8.66 0.97
CA VAL A 28 -12.36 9.82 1.39
C VAL A 28 -11.47 10.92 1.99
N ALA A 29 -10.48 10.55 2.78
CA ALA A 29 -9.55 11.50 3.39
C ALA A 29 -8.77 12.33 2.35
N THR A 30 -8.59 11.85 1.12
CA THR A 30 -7.94 12.62 0.05
C THR A 30 -8.63 13.93 -0.27
N THR A 31 -9.93 14.03 -0.02
CA THR A 31 -10.72 15.24 -0.25
C THR A 31 -10.65 16.25 0.92
N VAL A 32 -10.02 15.86 2.03
CA VAL A 32 -9.95 16.66 3.25
C VAL A 32 -8.50 17.02 3.58
N ASP A 33 -7.64 16.03 3.65
CA ASP A 33 -6.22 16.20 3.96
C ASP A 33 -5.42 15.01 3.38
N VAL A 34 -4.50 15.33 2.48
CA VAL A 34 -3.68 14.34 1.78
C VAL A 34 -2.74 13.57 2.73
N GLU A 35 -2.28 14.21 3.82
CA GLU A 35 -1.45 13.53 4.82
C GLU A 35 -2.29 12.55 5.65
N LEU A 36 -3.53 12.91 5.99
CA LEU A 36 -4.46 11.98 6.66
C LEU A 36 -4.74 10.78 5.75
N ALA A 37 -4.97 11.00 4.46
CA ALA A 37 -5.13 9.91 3.49
C ALA A 37 -3.92 8.98 3.47
N ALA A 38 -2.71 9.54 3.41
CA ALA A 38 -1.47 8.77 3.45
C ALA A 38 -1.31 7.96 4.75
N ARG A 39 -1.68 8.53 5.91
CA ARG A 39 -1.66 7.82 7.20
C ARG A 39 -2.62 6.64 7.22
N LEU A 40 -3.85 6.84 6.74
CA LEU A 40 -4.85 5.77 6.68
C LEU A 40 -4.44 4.67 5.69
N LEU A 41 -3.83 5.04 4.57
CA LEU A 41 -3.25 4.11 3.61
C LEU A 41 -2.15 3.25 4.25
N LEU A 42 -1.22 3.87 4.97
CA LEU A 42 -0.17 3.16 5.69
C LEU A 42 -0.72 2.31 6.85
N LEU A 43 -1.78 2.78 7.53
CA LEU A 43 -2.46 1.99 8.56
C LEU A 43 -3.14 0.75 7.96
N ALA A 44 -3.71 0.87 6.76
CA ALA A 44 -4.26 -0.26 6.02
C ALA A 44 -3.16 -1.32 5.73
N ALA A 45 -1.95 -0.89 5.35
CA ALA A 45 -0.83 -1.81 5.13
C ALA A 45 -0.35 -2.51 6.43
N ILE A 46 -0.46 -1.87 7.59
CA ILE A 46 -0.23 -2.55 8.87
C ILE A 46 -1.33 -3.57 9.16
N ALA A 47 -2.59 -3.24 8.88
CA ALA A 47 -3.72 -4.15 9.08
C ALA A 47 -3.58 -5.41 8.19
N ASP A 48 -3.19 -5.24 6.93
CA ASP A 48 -2.88 -6.29 5.98
C ASP A 48 -1.77 -7.22 6.51
N ALA A 49 -0.63 -6.67 6.95
CA ALA A 49 0.43 -7.47 7.54
C ALA A 49 -0.02 -8.26 8.79
N LEU A 50 -0.95 -7.68 9.57
CA LEU A 50 -1.48 -8.31 10.78
C LEU A 50 -2.43 -9.47 10.47
N ASP A 51 -3.28 -9.38 9.44
CA ASP A 51 -4.18 -10.49 9.09
C ASP A 51 -3.40 -11.73 8.66
N GLY A 52 -2.32 -11.56 7.88
CA GLY A 52 -1.41 -12.65 7.55
C GLY A 52 -0.76 -13.29 8.79
N VAL A 53 -0.38 -12.50 9.80
CA VAL A 53 0.12 -13.04 11.08
C VAL A 53 -0.97 -13.80 11.83
N VAL A 54 -2.20 -13.29 11.87
CA VAL A 54 -3.34 -13.92 12.53
C VAL A 54 -3.71 -15.21 11.81
N ALA A 55 -3.75 -15.21 10.46
CA ALA A 55 -4.05 -16.40 9.67
C ALA A 55 -3.03 -17.52 9.91
N ARG A 56 -1.73 -17.21 9.95
CA ARG A 56 -0.67 -18.19 10.26
C ARG A 56 -0.77 -18.76 11.68
N ARG A 57 -1.25 -17.99 12.66
CA ARG A 57 -1.34 -18.43 14.07
C ARG A 57 -2.64 -19.13 14.41
N ARG A 58 -3.76 -18.75 13.80
CA ARG A 58 -5.10 -19.24 14.17
C ARG A 58 -5.78 -20.05 13.07
N GLY A 59 -5.14 -20.21 11.93
CA GLY A 59 -5.70 -20.83 10.74
C GLY A 59 -6.43 -19.81 9.87
N GLY A 60 -6.27 -19.94 8.56
CA GLY A 60 -7.01 -19.21 7.55
C GLY A 60 -8.35 -19.88 7.23
N THR A 61 -9.18 -19.19 6.45
CA THR A 61 -10.44 -19.72 5.91
C THR A 61 -10.33 -19.97 4.41
N ALA A 62 -11.22 -20.76 3.84
CA ALA A 62 -11.27 -20.99 2.39
C ALA A 62 -11.59 -19.72 1.58
N VAL A 63 -12.14 -18.69 2.20
CA VAL A 63 -12.42 -17.39 1.56
C VAL A 63 -11.33 -16.36 1.80
N GLY A 64 -10.41 -16.61 2.74
CA GLY A 64 -9.34 -15.70 3.14
C GLY A 64 -8.56 -15.13 1.96
N PRO A 65 -7.93 -15.94 1.08
CA PRO A 65 -7.15 -15.43 -0.05
C PRO A 65 -7.93 -14.54 -1.02
N TYR A 66 -9.22 -14.80 -1.19
CA TYR A 66 -10.09 -13.97 -2.03
C TYR A 66 -10.44 -12.64 -1.34
N LEU A 67 -10.73 -12.68 -0.04
CA LEU A 67 -11.01 -11.46 0.73
C LEU A 67 -9.78 -10.56 0.78
N ASP A 68 -8.61 -11.14 0.96
CA ASP A 68 -7.32 -10.46 0.95
C ASP A 68 -7.13 -9.67 -0.35
N SER A 69 -7.17 -10.36 -1.49
CA SER A 69 -7.05 -9.68 -2.80
C SER A 69 -8.12 -8.62 -3.06
N LEU A 70 -9.36 -8.84 -2.61
CA LEU A 70 -10.44 -7.85 -2.76
C LEU A 70 -10.23 -6.63 -1.86
N ALA A 71 -9.75 -6.84 -0.64
CA ALA A 71 -9.40 -5.76 0.30
C ALA A 71 -8.23 -4.94 -0.25
N ASP A 72 -7.20 -5.60 -0.77
CA ASP A 72 -6.03 -4.98 -1.37
C ASP A 72 -6.36 -4.13 -2.59
N VAL A 73 -7.30 -4.55 -3.43
CA VAL A 73 -7.79 -3.71 -4.53
C VAL A 73 -8.34 -2.39 -4.00
N ALA A 74 -9.13 -2.41 -2.92
CA ALA A 74 -9.69 -1.20 -2.34
C ALA A 74 -8.61 -0.33 -1.68
N SER A 75 -7.74 -0.94 -0.89
CA SER A 75 -6.77 -0.25 -0.02
C SER A 75 -5.49 0.14 -0.77
N PHE A 76 -4.98 -0.73 -1.64
CA PHE A 76 -3.67 -0.55 -2.28
C PHE A 76 -3.76 -0.36 -3.80
N GLY A 77 -4.96 -0.56 -4.38
CA GLY A 77 -5.24 -0.20 -5.76
C GLY A 77 -5.94 1.16 -5.85
N VAL A 78 -7.17 1.24 -5.33
CA VAL A 78 -8.05 2.40 -5.52
C VAL A 78 -7.66 3.58 -4.65
N ALA A 79 -7.39 3.39 -3.35
CA ALA A 79 -7.10 4.49 -2.44
C ALA A 79 -5.85 5.29 -2.84
N PRO A 80 -4.67 4.68 -3.15
CA PRO A 80 -3.50 5.44 -3.59
C PRO A 80 -3.69 6.07 -4.97
N ALA A 81 -4.45 5.46 -5.87
CA ALA A 81 -4.78 6.06 -7.16
C ALA A 81 -5.62 7.33 -6.99
N LEU A 82 -6.60 7.33 -6.08
CA LEU A 82 -7.38 8.51 -5.72
C LEU A 82 -6.53 9.57 -5.02
N LEU A 83 -5.60 9.16 -4.14
CA LEU A 83 -4.67 10.10 -3.50
C LEU A 83 -3.90 10.89 -4.57
N VAL A 84 -3.35 10.25 -5.59
CA VAL A 84 -2.64 10.92 -6.68
C VAL A 84 -3.60 11.78 -7.50
N ALA A 85 -4.74 11.23 -7.94
CA ALA A 85 -5.70 11.93 -8.78
C ALA A 85 -6.25 13.20 -8.11
N MET A 86 -6.57 13.17 -6.81
CA MET A 86 -7.10 14.31 -6.08
C MET A 86 -6.04 15.37 -5.81
N THR A 87 -4.80 14.97 -5.50
CA THR A 87 -3.67 15.91 -5.38
C THR A 87 -3.41 16.65 -6.70
N VAL A 88 -3.55 15.96 -7.83
CA VAL A 88 -3.46 16.57 -9.16
C VAL A 88 -4.65 17.50 -9.45
N ALA A 89 -5.86 17.11 -9.02
CA ALA A 89 -7.06 17.91 -9.21
C ALA A 89 -6.92 19.31 -8.62
N GLU A 90 -6.35 19.41 -7.42
CA GLU A 90 -6.11 20.66 -6.71
C GLU A 90 -5.09 21.55 -7.42
N THR A 91 -4.08 20.96 -8.05
CA THR A 91 -2.93 21.70 -8.61
C THR A 91 -3.07 21.99 -10.11
N TRP A 92 -3.44 20.99 -10.90
CA TRP A 92 -3.50 21.08 -12.37
C TRP A 92 -4.93 21.10 -12.91
N GLY A 93 -5.93 20.70 -12.12
CA GLY A 93 -7.31 20.48 -12.57
C GLY A 93 -7.44 19.19 -13.40
N LEU A 94 -8.53 18.46 -13.20
CA LEU A 94 -8.74 17.14 -13.85
C LEU A 94 -8.98 17.24 -15.37
N THR A 95 -9.50 18.36 -15.85
CA THR A 95 -9.88 18.56 -17.27
C THR A 95 -8.75 19.11 -18.14
N THR A 96 -7.62 19.46 -17.55
CA THR A 96 -6.43 19.90 -18.31
C THR A 96 -5.73 18.69 -18.94
N GLY A 97 -4.94 18.93 -19.99
CA GLY A 97 -4.17 17.85 -20.62
C GLY A 97 -3.26 17.09 -19.60
N ARG A 98 -2.63 17.82 -18.66
CA ARG A 98 -1.83 17.21 -17.59
C ARG A 98 -2.69 16.44 -16.58
N GLY A 99 -3.85 16.98 -16.23
CA GLY A 99 -4.81 16.30 -15.35
C GLY A 99 -5.33 15.01 -15.97
N ILE A 100 -5.70 15.00 -17.25
CA ILE A 100 -6.13 13.80 -17.97
C ILE A 100 -5.05 12.73 -17.97
N VAL A 101 -3.79 13.07 -18.22
CA VAL A 101 -2.66 12.13 -18.16
C VAL A 101 -2.51 11.56 -16.74
N ALA A 102 -2.64 12.37 -15.70
CA ALA A 102 -2.53 11.91 -14.33
C ALA A 102 -3.68 10.94 -13.94
N VAL A 103 -4.92 11.26 -14.35
CA VAL A 103 -6.07 10.36 -14.15
C VAL A 103 -5.89 9.05 -14.91
N ALA A 104 -5.37 9.11 -16.15
CA ALA A 104 -5.04 7.90 -16.90
C ALA A 104 -3.97 7.05 -16.21
N GLY A 105 -2.94 7.67 -15.63
CA GLY A 105 -1.93 6.99 -14.82
C GLY A 105 -2.52 6.33 -13.57
N SER A 106 -3.40 7.04 -12.87
CA SER A 106 -4.13 6.50 -11.70
C SER A 106 -5.04 5.33 -12.09
N ALA A 107 -5.74 5.43 -13.22
CA ALA A 107 -6.56 4.33 -13.74
C ALA A 107 -5.71 3.11 -14.16
N LEU A 108 -4.56 3.35 -14.80
CA LEU A 108 -3.60 2.30 -15.13
C LEU A 108 -3.07 1.61 -13.87
N PHE A 109 -2.74 2.37 -12.82
CA PHE A 109 -2.30 1.82 -11.54
C PHE A 109 -3.34 0.87 -10.93
N VAL A 110 -4.63 1.25 -10.94
CA VAL A 110 -5.71 0.36 -10.49
C VAL A 110 -5.79 -0.89 -11.35
N ALA A 111 -5.74 -0.73 -12.68
CA ALA A 111 -5.83 -1.87 -13.61
C ALA A 111 -4.68 -2.87 -13.40
N THR A 112 -3.45 -2.38 -13.24
CA THR A 112 -2.28 -3.23 -12.98
C THR A 112 -2.33 -3.87 -11.60
N ALA A 113 -2.81 -3.16 -10.57
CA ALA A 113 -3.01 -3.71 -9.23
C ALA A 113 -4.03 -4.87 -9.25
N VAL A 114 -5.17 -4.69 -9.90
CA VAL A 114 -6.20 -5.74 -10.06
C VAL A 114 -5.63 -6.95 -10.79
N THR A 115 -4.91 -6.71 -11.90
CA THR A 115 -4.31 -7.79 -12.69
C THR A 115 -3.29 -8.57 -11.85
N ARG A 116 -2.39 -7.86 -11.16
CA ARG A 116 -1.38 -8.48 -10.31
C ARG A 116 -1.99 -9.31 -9.19
N LEU A 117 -2.97 -8.75 -8.46
CA LEU A 117 -3.63 -9.46 -7.36
C LEU A 117 -4.40 -10.69 -7.84
N GLY A 118 -5.04 -10.59 -9.02
CA GLY A 118 -5.68 -11.74 -9.64
C GLY A 118 -4.70 -12.86 -10.03
N LEU A 119 -3.55 -12.51 -10.63
CA LEU A 119 -2.50 -13.46 -10.96
C LEU A 119 -1.88 -14.08 -9.71
N TYR A 120 -1.54 -13.25 -8.71
CA TYR A 120 -1.00 -13.72 -7.44
C TYR A 120 -1.94 -14.72 -6.76
N THR A 121 -3.23 -14.40 -6.62
CA THR A 121 -4.21 -15.29 -5.98
C THR A 121 -4.39 -16.60 -6.75
N ALA A 122 -4.26 -16.57 -8.08
CA ALA A 122 -4.48 -17.74 -8.91
C ALA A 122 -3.26 -18.67 -8.99
N TYR A 123 -2.03 -18.13 -8.93
CA TYR A 123 -0.82 -18.87 -9.29
C TYR A 123 0.29 -18.84 -8.23
N ASP A 124 0.40 -17.78 -7.43
CA ASP A 124 1.58 -17.50 -6.59
C ASP A 124 1.31 -17.50 -5.08
N SER A 125 0.06 -17.72 -4.64
CA SER A 125 -0.33 -17.61 -3.21
C SER A 125 0.44 -18.54 -2.27
N ASP A 126 0.98 -19.65 -2.76
CA ASP A 126 1.76 -20.62 -1.98
C ASP A 126 3.29 -20.49 -2.19
N ALA A 127 3.74 -19.53 -3.02
CA ALA A 127 5.15 -19.31 -3.31
C ALA A 127 5.82 -18.46 -2.21
N HIS A 128 7.16 -18.63 -2.05
CA HIS A 128 7.99 -17.78 -1.18
C HIS A 128 8.57 -16.55 -1.89
N GLU A 129 8.13 -16.33 -3.10
CA GLU A 129 8.55 -15.23 -3.95
C GLU A 129 7.36 -14.75 -4.78
N THR A 130 7.36 -13.50 -5.19
CA THR A 130 6.30 -12.93 -6.01
C THR A 130 6.88 -12.23 -7.22
N GLU A 131 6.24 -12.39 -8.37
CA GLU A 131 6.59 -11.68 -9.59
C GLU A 131 5.93 -10.30 -9.59
N GLY A 132 6.70 -9.27 -9.93
CA GLY A 132 6.27 -7.88 -9.92
C GLY A 132 6.24 -7.25 -8.51
N VAL A 133 6.19 -5.93 -8.49
CA VAL A 133 6.14 -5.15 -7.24
C VAL A 133 4.82 -5.41 -6.51
N GLN A 134 4.88 -5.69 -5.22
CA GLN A 134 3.71 -5.90 -4.39
C GLN A 134 2.85 -4.61 -4.34
N THR A 135 1.52 -4.76 -4.43
CA THR A 135 0.57 -3.63 -4.37
C THR A 135 0.69 -2.85 -3.07
N THR A 136 0.87 -3.56 -1.95
CA THR A 136 1.10 -2.99 -0.62
C THR A 136 2.38 -2.16 -0.57
N LEU A 137 3.48 -2.64 -1.19
CA LEU A 137 4.74 -1.89 -1.30
C LEU A 137 4.56 -0.62 -2.13
N ALA A 138 3.90 -0.71 -3.29
CA ALA A 138 3.64 0.44 -4.15
C ALA A 138 2.78 1.50 -3.43
N ALA A 139 1.74 1.08 -2.72
CA ALA A 139 0.91 1.95 -1.91
C ALA A 139 1.71 2.59 -0.74
N THR A 140 2.57 1.81 -0.08
CA THR A 140 3.46 2.29 0.99
C THR A 140 4.43 3.36 0.46
N ILE A 141 5.01 3.17 -0.72
CA ILE A 141 5.89 4.16 -1.35
C ILE A 141 5.12 5.47 -1.62
N LEU A 142 3.90 5.40 -2.19
CA LEU A 142 3.08 6.59 -2.44
C LEU A 142 2.70 7.30 -1.12
N GLY A 143 2.25 6.57 -0.11
CA GLY A 143 1.91 7.11 1.20
C GLY A 143 3.12 7.74 1.91
N ALA A 144 4.27 7.07 1.92
CA ALA A 144 5.50 7.58 2.50
C ALA A 144 6.02 8.81 1.76
N THR A 145 5.90 8.85 0.43
CA THR A 145 6.26 10.01 -0.41
C THR A 145 5.45 11.24 0.02
N VAL A 146 4.14 11.08 0.23
CA VAL A 146 3.27 12.18 0.69
C VAL A 146 3.64 12.62 2.11
N LEU A 147 3.84 11.69 3.06
CA LEU A 147 4.22 12.02 4.43
C LEU A 147 5.63 12.65 4.53
N ALA A 148 6.51 12.34 3.59
CA ALA A 148 7.81 13.00 3.45
C ALA A 148 7.73 14.40 2.81
N GLY A 149 6.51 14.91 2.56
CA GLY A 149 6.27 16.26 2.01
C GLY A 149 6.33 16.35 0.48
N PHE A 150 6.56 15.25 -0.24
CA PHE A 150 6.60 15.26 -1.71
C PHE A 150 5.19 15.13 -2.32
N THR A 151 4.37 16.17 -2.14
CA THR A 151 2.97 16.19 -2.62
C THR A 151 2.79 16.77 -4.02
N SER A 152 3.89 17.21 -4.68
CA SER A 152 3.81 17.78 -6.01
C SER A 152 3.37 16.75 -7.05
N PRO A 153 2.41 17.09 -7.95
CA PRO A 153 2.05 16.25 -9.09
C PRO A 153 3.22 15.87 -10.00
N ILE A 154 4.27 16.71 -10.08
CA ILE A 154 5.49 16.43 -10.86
C ILE A 154 6.23 15.19 -10.30
N VAL A 155 6.09 14.90 -9.01
CA VAL A 155 6.66 13.71 -8.35
C VAL A 155 5.69 12.54 -8.41
N LEU A 156 4.42 12.77 -8.01
CA LEU A 156 3.45 11.69 -7.84
C LEU A 156 3.00 11.07 -9.16
N VAL A 157 2.87 11.85 -10.23
CA VAL A 157 2.40 11.31 -11.52
C VAL A 157 3.43 10.38 -12.17
N PRO A 158 4.72 10.74 -12.32
CA PRO A 158 5.71 9.77 -12.79
C PRO A 158 5.85 8.55 -11.89
N LEU A 159 5.73 8.73 -10.56
CA LEU A 159 5.83 7.64 -9.60
C LEU A 159 4.69 6.64 -9.76
N VAL A 160 3.44 7.09 -9.94
CA VAL A 160 2.29 6.20 -10.15
C VAL A 160 2.42 5.40 -11.44
N PHE A 161 2.91 6.00 -12.55
CA PHE A 161 3.19 5.29 -13.79
C PHE A 161 4.30 4.26 -13.64
N LEU A 162 5.40 4.63 -12.95
CA LEU A 162 6.51 3.72 -12.68
C LEU A 162 6.05 2.50 -11.88
N LEU A 163 5.33 2.72 -10.78
CA LEU A 163 4.84 1.65 -9.92
C LEU A 163 3.82 0.77 -10.65
N ALA A 164 2.93 1.35 -11.45
CA ALA A 164 2.01 0.59 -12.31
C ALA A 164 2.76 -0.35 -13.27
N GLY A 165 3.81 0.13 -13.92
CA GLY A 165 4.64 -0.70 -14.80
C GLY A 165 5.40 -1.78 -14.03
N LEU A 166 5.93 -1.47 -12.84
CA LEU A 166 6.71 -2.40 -12.03
C LEU A 166 5.84 -3.52 -11.41
N MET A 167 4.54 -3.29 -11.19
CA MET A 167 3.61 -4.34 -10.70
C MET A 167 3.49 -5.53 -11.65
N LEU A 168 3.65 -5.33 -12.96
CA LEU A 168 3.57 -6.38 -13.97
C LEU A 168 4.94 -6.67 -14.62
N ALA A 169 6.01 -6.11 -14.08
CA ALA A 169 7.36 -6.39 -14.58
C ALA A 169 7.79 -7.80 -14.19
N PRO A 170 8.52 -8.54 -15.06
CA PRO A 170 9.04 -9.87 -14.77
C PRO A 170 10.27 -9.78 -13.85
N ILE A 171 10.07 -9.21 -12.67
CA ILE A 171 11.08 -9.03 -11.62
C ILE A 171 10.59 -9.78 -10.40
N THR A 172 11.37 -10.75 -9.94
CA THR A 172 11.01 -11.56 -8.77
C THR A 172 11.49 -10.90 -7.48
N TYR A 173 10.59 -10.79 -6.51
CA TYR A 173 10.86 -10.26 -5.18
C TYR A 173 10.76 -11.38 -4.15
N PRO A 174 11.78 -11.60 -3.32
CA PRO A 174 11.73 -12.56 -2.22
C PRO A 174 10.84 -12.03 -1.08
N ASP A 175 10.25 -12.93 -0.31
CA ASP A 175 9.51 -12.56 0.88
C ASP A 175 10.40 -11.85 1.91
N LEU A 176 9.84 -10.82 2.57
CA LEU A 176 10.53 -10.13 3.65
C LEU A 176 10.76 -11.06 4.84
N HIS A 177 11.99 -11.06 5.38
CA HIS A 177 12.27 -11.76 6.63
C HIS A 177 11.46 -11.13 7.78
N ALA A 178 11.02 -11.97 8.74
CA ALA A 178 10.19 -11.51 9.84
C ALA A 178 10.79 -10.34 10.65
N GLN A 179 12.13 -10.30 10.77
CA GLN A 179 12.83 -9.20 11.45
C GLN A 179 12.74 -7.89 10.67
N ASP A 180 12.92 -7.93 9.36
CA ASP A 180 12.89 -6.74 8.50
C ASP A 180 11.46 -6.23 8.35
N ALA A 181 10.48 -7.14 8.24
CA ALA A 181 9.06 -6.79 8.28
C ALA A 181 8.67 -6.11 9.61
N LEU A 182 9.22 -6.56 10.74
CA LEU A 182 9.01 -5.92 12.04
C LEU A 182 9.64 -4.51 12.08
N VAL A 183 10.87 -4.37 11.61
CA VAL A 183 11.56 -3.06 11.56
C VAL A 183 10.77 -2.09 10.67
N MET A 184 10.38 -2.52 9.46
CA MET A 184 9.56 -1.71 8.56
C MET A 184 8.23 -1.33 9.22
N GLY A 185 7.56 -2.27 9.88
CA GLY A 185 6.30 -2.03 10.59
C GLY A 185 6.44 -1.01 11.72
N VAL A 186 7.52 -1.06 12.50
CA VAL A 186 7.80 -0.08 13.57
C VAL A 186 8.07 1.30 12.97
N VAL A 187 8.92 1.40 11.93
CA VAL A 187 9.19 2.67 11.24
C VAL A 187 7.92 3.23 10.60
N GLN A 188 7.08 2.37 10.02
CA GLN A 188 5.80 2.75 9.43
C GLN A 188 4.82 3.27 10.50
N ALA A 189 4.70 2.59 11.64
CA ALA A 189 3.88 3.07 12.76
C ALA A 189 4.38 4.42 13.29
N ALA A 190 5.70 4.60 13.41
CA ALA A 190 6.29 5.88 13.80
C ALA A 190 6.03 6.97 12.74
N ALA A 191 6.12 6.65 11.44
CA ALA A 191 5.79 7.59 10.37
C ALA A 191 4.32 8.00 10.40
N ILE A 192 3.39 7.08 10.68
CA ILE A 192 1.96 7.36 10.82
C ILE A 192 1.70 8.33 11.99
N LEU A 193 2.34 8.11 13.13
CA LEU A 193 2.10 8.88 14.34
C LEU A 193 2.84 10.21 14.35
N LEU A 194 4.07 10.23 13.86
CA LEU A 194 5.02 11.32 14.02
C LEU A 194 5.44 11.99 12.70
N GLY A 195 5.12 11.43 11.54
CA GLY A 195 5.46 12.01 10.23
C GLY A 195 4.57 13.20 9.86
N GLY A 196 4.97 13.96 8.82
CA GLY A 196 4.22 15.09 8.28
C GLY A 196 4.03 16.25 9.24
N ARG A 197 3.16 17.19 8.88
CA ARG A 197 2.91 18.44 9.64
C ARG A 197 2.43 18.23 11.08
N MET A 198 1.72 17.14 11.36
CA MET A 198 1.28 16.84 12.72
C MET A 198 2.46 16.45 13.59
N GLY A 199 3.37 15.62 13.11
CA GLY A 199 4.55 15.20 13.83
C GLY A 199 5.54 16.34 14.04
N GLU A 200 5.69 17.22 13.06
CA GLU A 200 6.52 18.42 13.17
C GLU A 200 6.10 19.30 14.36
N ARG A 201 4.79 19.41 14.62
CA ARG A 201 4.24 20.14 15.77
C ARG A 201 4.48 19.45 17.11
N LEU A 202 4.61 18.11 17.14
CA LEU A 202 4.75 17.31 18.35
C LEU A 202 6.23 17.06 18.73
N VAL A 203 7.07 16.75 17.76
CA VAL A 203 8.46 16.28 17.97
C VAL A 203 9.47 17.00 17.07
N GLY A 204 9.06 18.09 16.40
CA GLY A 204 9.92 18.85 15.51
C GLY A 204 10.37 18.03 14.30
N SER A 205 11.55 18.35 13.78
CA SER A 205 12.12 17.71 12.57
C SER A 205 12.40 16.19 12.71
N ILE A 206 12.38 15.65 13.93
CA ILE A 206 12.55 14.20 14.17
C ILE A 206 11.38 13.42 13.56
N GLY A 207 10.16 14.00 13.57
CA GLY A 207 8.97 13.36 13.00
C GLY A 207 9.09 13.12 11.48
N GLU A 208 9.63 14.07 10.75
CA GLU A 208 9.88 13.92 9.30
C GLU A 208 10.87 12.78 9.01
N GLY A 209 11.87 12.59 9.89
CA GLY A 209 12.86 11.53 9.74
C GLY A 209 12.25 10.13 9.62
N PHE A 210 11.11 9.85 10.27
CA PHE A 210 10.43 8.55 10.14
C PHE A 210 9.76 8.38 8.78
N ALA A 211 9.19 9.43 8.20
CA ALA A 211 8.61 9.37 6.86
C ALA A 211 9.70 9.17 5.79
N TYR A 212 10.82 9.90 5.90
CA TYR A 212 11.99 9.70 5.04
C TYR A 212 12.60 8.30 5.24
N GLY A 213 12.70 7.81 6.46
CA GLY A 213 13.21 6.48 6.78
C GLY A 213 12.35 5.38 6.16
N LEU A 214 11.02 5.48 6.27
CA LEU A 214 10.09 4.56 5.64
C LEU A 214 10.23 4.57 4.12
N LEU A 215 10.24 5.76 3.51
CA LEU A 215 10.41 5.92 2.08
C LEU A 215 11.74 5.32 1.60
N PHE A 216 12.84 5.59 2.32
CA PHE A 216 14.15 5.02 2.02
C PHE A 216 14.14 3.48 2.09
N LEU A 217 13.57 2.88 3.15
CA LEU A 217 13.49 1.43 3.29
C LEU A 217 12.65 0.79 2.20
N ALA A 218 11.50 1.41 1.87
CA ALA A 218 10.62 0.91 0.81
C ALA A 218 11.29 0.99 -0.57
N LEU A 219 11.98 2.09 -0.89
CA LEU A 219 12.75 2.23 -2.13
C LEU A 219 13.98 1.31 -2.16
N ALA A 220 14.67 1.15 -1.03
CA ALA A 220 15.78 0.22 -0.94
C ALA A 220 15.32 -1.22 -1.22
N TYR A 221 14.19 -1.65 -0.66
CA TYR A 221 13.64 -2.97 -0.99
C TYR A 221 13.17 -3.05 -2.44
N LEU A 222 12.55 -2.00 -3.00
CA LEU A 222 12.13 -1.96 -4.39
C LEU A 222 13.29 -2.19 -5.37
N PHE A 223 14.43 -1.53 -5.16
CA PHE A 223 15.55 -1.55 -6.10
C PHE A 223 16.62 -2.61 -5.79
N LEU A 224 16.83 -2.91 -4.52
CA LEU A 224 17.89 -3.82 -4.07
C LEU A 224 17.36 -5.21 -3.71
N GLY A 225 16.08 -5.33 -3.36
CA GLY A 225 15.44 -6.59 -2.97
C GLY A 225 15.65 -7.71 -4.00
N PRO A 226 15.34 -7.48 -5.28
CA PRO A 226 15.50 -8.52 -6.32
C PRO A 226 16.91 -9.05 -6.48
N LYS A 227 17.92 -8.29 -6.09
CA LYS A 227 19.33 -8.66 -6.32
C LYS A 227 20.05 -9.13 -5.06
N PHE A 228 19.77 -8.56 -3.91
CA PHE A 228 20.57 -8.71 -2.70
C PHE A 228 19.83 -9.36 -1.52
N TYR A 229 18.50 -9.51 -1.61
CA TYR A 229 17.68 -9.91 -0.46
C TYR A 229 17.34 -11.42 -0.47
N TRP A 230 17.97 -12.22 -1.32
CA TRP A 230 17.73 -13.66 -1.38
C TRP A 230 18.23 -14.37 -0.13
N ARG A 231 17.47 -15.33 0.40
CA ARG A 231 17.94 -16.23 1.44
C ARG A 231 19.20 -16.94 0.92
N ARG A 232 20.28 -16.79 1.65
CA ARG A 232 21.41 -17.71 1.56
C ARG A 232 21.05 -18.88 2.46
N ASP A 233 20.63 -20.00 1.85
CA ASP A 233 20.52 -21.30 2.53
C ASP A 233 21.89 -21.75 3.01
#